data_277a45e29068b3319c28b4e785a3ba65
#
_entry.id   277a45e29068b3319c28b4e785a3ba65
#
_cell.length_a   1.000
_cell.length_b   1.000
_cell.length_c   1.000
_cell.angle_alpha   90.00
_cell.angle_beta   90.00
_cell.angle_gamma   90.00
#
_symmetry.space_group_name_H-M   'P 1'
#
loop_
_entity.id
_entity.type
_entity.pdbx_description
1 polymer ?
#
loop_
_entity_poly.entity_id
_entity_poly.type
_entity_poly.pdbx_seq_one_letter_code
_entity_poly.pdbx_strand_id
1 'polypeptide(L)'
;MTRYLGVALCFVWGSTILGAANKDSRLENCGVVMQEILDVPDNIPQELLETAECVIVIPSMTKVALGIGGSYGRGAMVCRTGAAFDGPWGAPAMYALEGGSVGFQLGAESTDVVFLVMNTRGVDALLSSKVKLGGSVSAAAGPKGRSLEASTDVSMRSEILSYSRARGLFAGVSLEGTSLRPDDEASEEVYGRTVTARGIVMGPGTSVPESGRHLVDVLEKNAPYNESQKKESR
;
A
#
# COMPACT_ATOMS: atom_id res chain seq x y z
N MET A 1 41.85 -55.34 -14.29
CA MET A 1 41.02 -55.16 -13.09
C MET A 1 40.86 -53.68 -12.82
N THR A 2 39.83 -53.01 -13.31
CA THR A 2 39.61 -51.58 -13.20
C THR A 2 38.30 -51.35 -12.45
N ARG A 3 38.38 -50.81 -11.22
CA ARG A 3 37.22 -50.51 -10.36
C ARG A 3 36.71 -49.11 -10.67
N TYR A 4 35.50 -48.99 -11.18
CA TYR A 4 34.81 -47.71 -11.30
C TYR A 4 34.12 -47.38 -9.99
N LEU A 5 34.50 -46.23 -9.41
CA LEU A 5 33.87 -45.65 -8.23
C LEU A 5 32.72 -44.73 -8.73
N GLY A 6 31.50 -45.15 -8.47
CA GLY A 6 30.32 -44.31 -8.76
C GLY A 6 30.13 -43.26 -7.70
N VAL A 7 30.17 -41.97 -8.11
CA VAL A 7 29.78 -40.83 -7.26
C VAL A 7 28.29 -40.59 -7.44
N ALA A 8 27.51 -40.88 -6.41
CA ALA A 8 26.11 -40.54 -6.34
C ALA A 8 25.94 -39.05 -5.99
N LEU A 9 25.41 -38.26 -6.92
CA LEU A 9 25.11 -36.84 -6.74
C LEU A 9 23.71 -36.74 -6.10
N CYS A 10 23.67 -36.45 -4.79
CA CYS A 10 22.43 -36.10 -4.10
C CYS A 10 22.06 -34.66 -4.47
N PHE A 11 21.08 -34.51 -5.35
CA PHE A 11 20.38 -33.22 -5.54
C PHE A 11 19.43 -32.98 -4.38
N VAL A 12 19.81 -32.09 -3.49
CA VAL A 12 18.93 -31.60 -2.42
C VAL A 12 18.00 -30.53 -3.01
N TRP A 13 16.71 -30.82 -3.03
CA TRP A 13 15.66 -29.84 -3.30
C TRP A 13 15.60 -28.82 -2.15
N GLY A 14 16.15 -27.63 -2.38
CA GLY A 14 16.07 -26.51 -1.46
C GLY A 14 15.57 -25.25 -2.18
N SER A 15 14.31 -25.21 -2.65
CA SER A 15 13.84 -24.07 -3.45
C SER A 15 12.49 -23.47 -3.03
N THR A 16 11.93 -23.76 -1.85
CA THR A 16 10.58 -23.26 -1.50
C THR A 16 10.50 -22.29 -0.33
N ILE A 17 11.61 -21.93 0.34
CA ILE A 17 11.57 -21.09 1.54
C ILE A 17 11.82 -19.59 1.25
N LEU A 18 12.41 -19.25 0.10
CA LEU A 18 12.79 -17.86 -0.20
C LEU A 18 11.60 -16.94 -0.57
N GLY A 19 10.51 -17.50 -1.06
CA GLY A 19 9.33 -16.72 -1.48
C GLY A 19 8.49 -16.18 -0.33
N ALA A 20 8.21 -17.00 0.67
CA ALA A 20 7.40 -16.64 1.82
C ALA A 20 8.09 -15.61 2.72
N ALA A 21 9.37 -15.79 3.02
CA ALA A 21 10.17 -14.85 3.82
C ALA A 21 10.21 -13.43 3.23
N ASN A 22 10.17 -13.30 1.90
CA ASN A 22 10.17 -11.98 1.24
C ASN A 22 8.84 -11.23 1.34
N LYS A 23 7.71 -11.92 1.50
CA LYS A 23 6.38 -11.30 1.55
C LYS A 23 5.98 -10.89 2.96
N ASP A 24 6.30 -11.70 3.95
CA ASP A 24 6.17 -11.34 5.35
C ASP A 24 7.02 -10.13 5.69
N SER A 25 8.28 -10.09 5.26
CA SER A 25 9.14 -8.92 5.44
C SER A 25 8.63 -7.67 4.71
N ARG A 26 7.91 -7.82 3.57
CA ARG A 26 7.29 -6.69 2.88
C ARG A 26 6.13 -6.12 3.67
N LEU A 27 5.30 -6.97 4.24
CA LEU A 27 4.15 -6.54 5.05
C LEU A 27 4.64 -5.90 6.36
N GLU A 28 5.66 -6.44 7.00
CA GLU A 28 6.35 -5.82 8.14
C GLU A 28 6.91 -4.44 7.77
N ASN A 29 7.58 -4.32 6.62
CA ASN A 29 8.12 -3.06 6.13
C ASN A 29 7.02 -2.01 5.87
N CYS A 30 5.80 -2.40 5.52
CA CYS A 30 4.68 -1.45 5.44
C CYS A 30 4.41 -0.79 6.80
N GLY A 31 4.46 -1.55 7.89
CA GLY A 31 4.33 -1.01 9.24
C GLY A 31 5.47 -0.05 9.61
N VAL A 32 6.71 -0.44 9.31
CA VAL A 32 7.89 0.41 9.56
C VAL A 32 7.79 1.72 8.79
N VAL A 33 7.48 1.68 7.48
CA VAL A 33 7.34 2.87 6.64
C VAL A 33 6.22 3.78 7.14
N MET A 34 5.06 3.20 7.51
CA MET A 34 3.94 3.98 8.03
C MET A 34 4.31 4.67 9.35
N GLN A 35 4.95 3.96 10.28
CA GLN A 35 5.44 4.53 11.54
C GLN A 35 6.43 5.67 11.29
N GLU A 36 7.42 5.46 10.44
CA GLU A 36 8.43 6.47 10.12
C GLU A 36 7.84 7.72 9.45
N ILE A 37 6.79 7.57 8.63
CA ILE A 37 6.08 8.70 8.01
C ILE A 37 5.30 9.48 9.07
N LEU A 38 4.63 8.80 10.00
CA LEU A 38 3.85 9.46 11.05
C LEU A 38 4.72 10.11 12.14
N ASP A 39 5.96 9.68 12.31
CA ASP A 39 6.91 10.26 13.26
C ASP A 39 7.54 11.57 12.75
N VAL A 40 7.37 11.94 11.47
CA VAL A 40 7.87 13.22 10.93
C VAL A 40 6.97 14.38 11.40
N PRO A 41 7.51 15.53 11.81
CA PRO A 41 6.72 16.68 12.32
C PRO A 41 5.65 17.20 11.36
N ASP A 42 5.95 17.22 10.05
CA ASP A 42 5.04 17.66 8.98
C ASP A 42 4.53 16.45 8.19
N ASN A 43 3.97 15.45 8.91
CA ASN A 43 3.45 14.22 8.36
C ASN A 43 2.07 14.38 7.70
N ILE A 44 1.39 13.26 7.48
CA ILE A 44 -0.01 13.20 7.03
C ILE A 44 -0.89 13.91 8.07
N PRO A 45 -1.72 14.89 7.68
CA PRO A 45 -2.66 15.52 8.60
C PRO A 45 -3.54 14.50 9.32
N GLN A 46 -3.62 14.59 10.63
CA GLN A 46 -4.38 13.67 11.48
C GLN A 46 -5.83 13.51 11.00
N GLU A 47 -6.49 14.63 10.67
CA GLU A 47 -7.87 14.65 10.19
C GLU A 47 -8.10 13.88 8.88
N LEU A 48 -7.08 13.80 8.00
CA LEU A 48 -7.17 13.02 6.77
C LEU A 48 -6.99 11.53 7.05
N LEU A 49 -6.12 11.18 7.98
CA LEU A 49 -5.95 9.79 8.37
C LEU A 49 -7.19 9.25 9.10
N GLU A 50 -7.82 10.08 9.95
CA GLU A 50 -9.06 9.76 10.65
C GLU A 50 -10.28 9.65 9.72
N THR A 51 -10.25 10.34 8.57
CA THR A 51 -11.34 10.25 7.57
C THR A 51 -11.08 9.25 6.46
N ALA A 52 -9.90 8.63 6.42
CA ALA A 52 -9.57 7.62 5.41
C ALA A 52 -10.31 6.30 5.69
N GLU A 53 -10.92 5.75 4.65
CA GLU A 53 -11.53 4.41 4.65
C GLU A 53 -10.47 3.31 4.57
N CYS A 54 -9.43 3.55 3.73
CA CYS A 54 -8.31 2.64 3.59
C CYS A 54 -6.98 3.41 3.49
N VAL A 55 -5.91 2.74 3.89
CA VAL A 55 -4.52 3.19 3.70
C VAL A 55 -3.77 2.14 2.88
N ILE A 56 -3.02 2.58 1.86
CA ILE A 56 -2.13 1.70 1.09
C ILE A 56 -0.70 2.17 1.32
N VAL A 57 0.17 1.25 1.71
CA VAL A 57 1.60 1.53 1.91
C VAL A 57 2.40 0.71 0.92
N ILE A 58 3.23 1.38 0.13
CA ILE A 58 4.13 0.77 -0.87
C ILE A 58 5.57 1.13 -0.50
N PRO A 59 6.27 0.28 0.26
CA PRO A 59 7.67 0.49 0.58
C PRO A 59 8.55 0.40 -0.65
N SER A 60 9.56 1.26 -0.74
CA SER A 60 10.64 1.21 -1.73
C SER A 60 10.16 1.06 -3.18
N MET A 61 9.11 1.80 -3.56
CA MET A 61 8.71 1.89 -4.96
C MET A 61 9.90 2.33 -5.79
N THR A 62 10.26 1.55 -6.78
CA THR A 62 11.40 1.82 -7.67
C THR A 62 10.93 2.49 -8.95
N LYS A 63 11.56 3.60 -9.31
CA LYS A 63 11.43 4.24 -10.62
C LYS A 63 12.74 4.06 -11.38
N VAL A 64 12.64 3.58 -12.61
CA VAL A 64 13.79 3.46 -13.52
C VAL A 64 13.44 4.20 -14.81
N ALA A 65 14.32 5.07 -15.26
CA ALA A 65 14.14 5.81 -16.51
C ALA A 65 15.44 5.85 -17.33
N LEU A 66 15.35 5.42 -18.57
CA LEU A 66 16.40 5.44 -19.60
C LEU A 66 15.81 5.94 -20.94
N GLY A 67 15.12 7.09 -20.90
CA GLY A 67 14.34 7.61 -22.03
C GLY A 67 12.88 7.15 -22.00
N ILE A 68 12.63 5.86 -21.84
CA ILE A 68 11.34 5.29 -21.42
C ILE A 68 11.55 4.76 -20.02
N GLY A 69 10.64 5.06 -19.11
CA GLY A 69 10.76 4.68 -17.70
C GLY A 69 9.58 3.85 -17.23
N GLY A 70 9.77 3.18 -16.11
CA GLY A 70 8.72 2.48 -15.39
C GLY A 70 8.86 2.70 -13.88
N SER A 71 7.74 2.63 -13.19
CA SER A 71 7.69 2.55 -11.74
C SER A 71 7.00 1.26 -11.33
N TYR A 72 7.55 0.62 -10.32
CA TYR A 72 7.02 -0.61 -9.75
C TYR A 72 7.23 -0.65 -8.26
N GLY A 73 6.20 -1.05 -7.53
CA GLY A 73 6.26 -1.25 -6.09
C GLY A 73 5.21 -2.25 -5.64
N ARG A 74 5.46 -2.88 -4.51
CA ARG A 74 4.54 -3.80 -3.85
C ARG A 74 4.40 -3.44 -2.39
N GLY A 75 3.20 -3.60 -1.85
CA GLY A 75 2.90 -3.31 -0.46
C GLY A 75 1.56 -3.86 -0.04
N ALA A 76 0.88 -3.17 0.84
CA ALA A 76 -0.38 -3.63 1.40
C ALA A 76 -1.40 -2.49 1.52
N MET A 77 -2.68 -2.84 1.41
CA MET A 77 -3.85 -2.02 1.71
C MET A 77 -4.48 -2.54 3.00
N VAL A 78 -4.74 -1.65 3.93
CA VAL A 78 -5.54 -1.90 5.14
C VAL A 78 -6.76 -0.99 5.08
N CYS A 79 -7.95 -1.55 5.27
CA CYS A 79 -9.19 -0.80 5.32
C CYS A 79 -9.82 -0.93 6.71
N ARG A 80 -10.64 0.02 7.05
CA ARG A 80 -11.52 -0.10 8.22
C ARG A 80 -12.56 -1.19 7.95
N THR A 81 -12.98 -1.85 9.00
CA THR A 81 -14.00 -2.91 8.95
C THR A 81 -15.41 -2.31 8.96
N GLY A 82 -16.40 -3.16 8.67
CA GLY A 82 -17.80 -2.74 8.59
C GLY A 82 -18.21 -2.32 7.18
N ALA A 83 -19.51 -2.39 6.89
CA ALA A 83 -20.04 -2.05 5.56
C ALA A 83 -19.91 -0.56 5.23
N ALA A 84 -19.83 0.29 6.24
CA ALA A 84 -19.63 1.73 6.14
C ALA A 84 -18.18 2.15 6.50
N PHE A 85 -17.27 1.22 6.64
CA PHE A 85 -15.88 1.46 7.07
C PHE A 85 -15.77 2.22 8.40
N ASP A 86 -16.71 2.03 9.29
CA ASP A 86 -16.81 2.71 10.60
C ASP A 86 -16.20 1.91 11.75
N GLY A 87 -15.73 0.70 11.48
CA GLY A 87 -15.07 -0.17 12.45
C GLY A 87 -13.56 0.06 12.59
N PRO A 88 -12.88 -0.78 13.39
CA PRO A 88 -11.42 -0.76 13.53
C PRO A 88 -10.72 -1.13 12.22
N TRP A 89 -9.40 -0.91 12.17
CA TRP A 89 -8.59 -1.31 11.04
C TRP A 89 -8.55 -2.83 10.88
N GLY A 90 -8.81 -3.30 9.65
CA GLY A 90 -8.94 -4.72 9.33
C GLY A 90 -7.64 -5.38 8.88
N ALA A 91 -7.77 -6.57 8.32
CA ALA A 91 -6.66 -7.35 7.82
C ALA A 91 -6.08 -6.77 6.51
N PRO A 92 -4.75 -6.78 6.34
CA PRO A 92 -4.10 -6.23 5.15
C PRO A 92 -4.28 -7.12 3.92
N ALA A 93 -4.60 -6.52 2.76
CA ALA A 93 -4.56 -7.16 1.45
C ALA A 93 -3.33 -6.70 0.68
N MET A 94 -2.66 -7.60 -0.03
CA MET A 94 -1.46 -7.25 -0.80
C MET A 94 -1.83 -6.50 -2.07
N TYR A 95 -1.02 -5.48 -2.41
CA TYR A 95 -1.21 -4.60 -3.57
C TYR A 95 0.07 -4.36 -4.34
N ALA A 96 -0.07 -4.11 -5.63
CA ALA A 96 1.02 -3.68 -6.50
C ALA A 96 0.71 -2.32 -7.15
N LEU A 97 1.73 -1.48 -7.23
CA LEU A 97 1.75 -0.21 -7.95
C LEU A 97 2.59 -0.38 -9.21
N GLU A 98 2.05 -0.01 -10.35
CA GLU A 98 2.70 -0.11 -11.65
C GLU A 98 2.50 1.20 -12.42
N GLY A 99 3.54 1.72 -13.05
CA GLY A 99 3.47 2.93 -13.86
C GLY A 99 4.45 2.91 -15.01
N GLY A 100 4.04 3.53 -16.13
CA GLY A 100 4.94 3.86 -17.21
C GLY A 100 5.21 5.36 -17.20
N SER A 101 6.43 5.77 -17.46
CA SER A 101 6.81 7.16 -17.65
C SER A 101 7.67 7.31 -18.90
N VAL A 102 7.45 8.42 -19.61
CA VAL A 102 8.32 8.85 -20.70
C VAL A 102 9.03 10.10 -20.25
N GLY A 103 10.36 10.09 -20.23
CA GLY A 103 11.13 11.25 -19.78
C GLY A 103 12.63 11.07 -19.94
N PHE A 104 13.34 12.18 -20.05
CA PHE A 104 14.78 12.24 -20.24
C PHE A 104 15.59 12.10 -18.93
N GLN A 105 15.04 11.44 -17.92
CA GLN A 105 15.78 11.21 -16.68
C GLN A 105 16.52 9.87 -16.76
N LEU A 106 17.82 9.92 -16.53
CA LEU A 106 18.69 8.75 -16.36
C LEU A 106 18.82 8.51 -14.85
N GLY A 107 18.30 7.40 -14.35
CA GLY A 107 18.47 7.04 -12.95
C GLY A 107 17.52 5.98 -12.44
N ALA A 108 17.86 5.46 -11.27
CA ALA A 108 16.97 4.65 -10.45
C ALA A 108 16.72 5.38 -9.13
N GLU A 109 15.48 5.54 -8.74
CA GLU A 109 15.07 6.14 -7.47
C GLU A 109 14.20 5.15 -6.71
N SER A 110 14.40 5.08 -5.40
CA SER A 110 13.56 4.32 -4.47
C SER A 110 12.82 5.30 -3.57
N THR A 111 11.51 5.12 -3.46
CA THR A 111 10.62 6.04 -2.74
C THR A 111 9.54 5.24 -2.02
N ASP A 112 9.30 5.53 -0.76
CA ASP A 112 8.13 5.00 -0.06
C ASP A 112 6.90 5.83 -0.44
N VAL A 113 5.79 5.14 -0.68
CA VAL A 113 4.54 5.79 -1.08
C VAL A 113 3.40 5.36 -0.17
N VAL A 114 2.59 6.32 0.24
CA VAL A 114 1.35 6.07 0.99
C VAL A 114 0.18 6.70 0.26
N PHE A 115 -0.92 5.97 0.17
CA PHE A 115 -2.19 6.47 -0.34
C PHE A 115 -3.23 6.41 0.76
N LEU A 116 -4.03 7.47 0.88
CA LEU A 116 -5.26 7.50 1.65
C LEU A 116 -6.43 7.39 0.69
N VAL A 117 -7.29 6.43 0.90
CA VAL A 117 -8.55 6.27 0.15
C VAL A 117 -9.65 6.92 0.97
N MET A 118 -10.22 8.01 0.44
CA MET A 118 -11.01 8.96 1.21
C MET A 118 -12.52 8.67 1.20
N ASN A 119 -12.98 7.73 0.37
CA ASN A 119 -14.38 7.38 0.28
C ASN A 119 -14.61 5.96 -0.25
N THR A 120 -15.82 5.45 -0.05
CA THR A 120 -16.24 4.10 -0.45
C THR A 120 -16.12 3.86 -1.96
N ARG A 121 -16.32 4.90 -2.78
CA ARG A 121 -16.18 4.79 -4.24
C ARG A 121 -14.74 4.47 -4.65
N GLY A 122 -13.75 5.12 -4.01
CA GLY A 122 -12.33 4.80 -4.20
C GLY A 122 -12.02 3.35 -3.76
N VAL A 123 -12.58 2.92 -2.63
CA VAL A 123 -12.42 1.54 -2.14
C VAL A 123 -13.01 0.54 -3.13
N ASP A 124 -14.25 0.73 -3.58
CA ASP A 124 -14.92 -0.17 -4.52
C ASP A 124 -14.16 -0.31 -5.84
N ALA A 125 -13.63 0.79 -6.36
CA ALA A 125 -12.80 0.78 -7.55
C ALA A 125 -11.54 -0.08 -7.33
N LEU A 126 -10.81 0.15 -6.23
CA LEU A 126 -9.59 -0.59 -5.90
C LEU A 126 -9.84 -2.08 -5.67
N LEU A 127 -10.97 -2.46 -5.07
CA LEU A 127 -11.34 -3.85 -4.84
C LEU A 127 -11.86 -4.57 -6.09
N SER A 128 -12.21 -3.84 -7.15
CA SER A 128 -12.82 -4.42 -8.35
C SER A 128 -11.81 -4.89 -9.38
N SER A 129 -10.73 -4.12 -9.60
CA SER A 129 -9.75 -4.43 -10.65
C SER A 129 -8.53 -3.50 -10.56
N LYS A 130 -7.67 -3.55 -11.58
CA LYS A 130 -6.59 -2.57 -11.79
C LYS A 130 -7.16 -1.18 -12.02
N VAL A 131 -6.78 -0.24 -11.15
CA VAL A 131 -7.25 1.15 -11.16
C VAL A 131 -6.14 2.06 -11.64
N LYS A 132 -6.43 2.91 -12.64
CA LYS A 132 -5.52 3.94 -13.10
C LYS A 132 -5.80 5.25 -12.35
N LEU A 133 -4.81 5.74 -11.62
CA LEU A 133 -4.88 7.00 -10.87
C LEU A 133 -4.96 8.20 -11.81
N GLY A 134 -5.86 9.13 -11.55
CA GLY A 134 -6.15 10.27 -12.42
C GLY A 134 -6.96 9.93 -13.67
N GLY A 135 -7.37 8.65 -13.81
CA GLY A 135 -8.21 8.17 -14.92
C GLY A 135 -9.53 7.61 -14.41
N SER A 136 -9.52 6.37 -13.91
CA SER A 136 -10.72 5.72 -13.40
C SER A 136 -11.09 6.13 -11.96
N VAL A 137 -10.14 6.67 -11.23
CA VAL A 137 -10.29 7.23 -9.88
C VAL A 137 -9.56 8.54 -9.79
N SER A 138 -10.18 9.55 -9.17
CA SER A 138 -9.56 10.84 -8.95
C SER A 138 -8.44 10.70 -7.90
N ALA A 139 -7.27 11.20 -8.22
CA ALA A 139 -6.12 11.15 -7.32
C ALA A 139 -5.42 12.50 -7.29
N ALA A 140 -4.98 12.93 -6.12
CA ALA A 140 -4.24 14.16 -5.94
C ALA A 140 -3.06 13.99 -4.99
N ALA A 141 -2.12 14.93 -5.03
CA ALA A 141 -1.11 15.08 -4.00
C ALA A 141 -1.78 15.45 -2.68
N GLY A 142 -1.48 14.71 -1.62
CA GLY A 142 -2.01 15.02 -0.29
C GLY A 142 -1.38 16.27 0.31
N PRO A 143 -2.13 17.09 1.04
CA PRO A 143 -1.56 18.20 1.80
C PRO A 143 -0.69 17.68 2.95
N LYS A 144 0.30 18.45 3.36
CA LYS A 144 1.17 18.10 4.49
C LYS A 144 1.08 19.12 5.62
N GLY A 145 1.45 18.69 6.83
CA GLY A 145 1.44 19.57 8.01
C GLY A 145 0.14 19.54 8.79
N ARG A 146 0.05 20.34 9.83
CA ARG A 146 -1.01 20.26 10.83
C ARG A 146 -2.32 20.96 10.46
N SER A 147 -2.38 21.69 9.34
CA SER A 147 -3.61 22.38 8.94
C SER A 147 -4.02 22.02 7.51
N LEU A 148 -5.32 21.81 7.34
CA LEU A 148 -5.94 21.64 6.03
C LEU A 148 -6.12 22.95 5.26
N GLU A 149 -5.82 24.10 5.87
CA GLU A 149 -6.00 25.44 5.27
C GLU A 149 -5.18 25.64 3.98
N ALA A 150 -4.08 24.88 3.81
CA ALA A 150 -3.28 24.88 2.60
C ALA A 150 -3.77 23.90 1.52
N SER A 151 -4.87 23.18 1.76
CA SER A 151 -5.42 22.21 0.82
C SER A 151 -6.13 22.91 -0.32
N THR A 152 -5.84 22.49 -1.54
CA THR A 152 -6.62 22.92 -2.69
C THR A 152 -7.97 22.17 -2.73
N ASP A 153 -9.00 22.78 -3.31
CA ASP A 153 -10.31 22.11 -3.53
C ASP A 153 -10.19 20.76 -4.22
N VAL A 154 -9.19 20.58 -5.07
CA VAL A 154 -8.90 19.33 -5.77
C VAL A 154 -8.48 18.23 -4.79
N SER A 155 -7.60 18.53 -3.83
CA SER A 155 -7.18 17.56 -2.82
C SER A 155 -8.35 17.13 -1.93
N MET A 156 -9.21 18.07 -1.56
CA MET A 156 -10.36 17.80 -0.68
C MET A 156 -11.48 16.98 -1.35
N ARG A 157 -11.52 16.94 -2.69
CA ARG A 157 -12.53 16.20 -3.47
C ARG A 157 -11.99 14.92 -4.09
N SER A 158 -10.70 14.65 -3.97
CA SER A 158 -10.09 13.48 -4.56
C SER A 158 -10.46 12.21 -3.79
N GLU A 159 -10.67 11.13 -4.51
CA GLU A 159 -10.96 9.81 -3.95
C GLU A 159 -9.71 9.18 -3.32
N ILE A 160 -8.54 9.54 -3.85
CA ILE A 160 -7.23 9.06 -3.35
C ILE A 160 -6.28 10.24 -3.17
N LEU A 161 -5.68 10.34 -1.98
CA LEU A 161 -4.57 11.25 -1.70
C LEU A 161 -3.27 10.47 -1.65
N SER A 162 -2.21 10.99 -2.26
CA SER A 162 -0.93 10.31 -2.33
C SER A 162 0.21 11.12 -1.72
N TYR A 163 1.08 10.41 -1.02
CA TYR A 163 2.24 10.93 -0.36
C TYR A 163 3.47 10.10 -0.71
N SER A 164 4.63 10.73 -0.71
CA SER A 164 5.90 10.03 -0.87
C SER A 164 6.92 10.45 0.15
N ARG A 165 7.83 9.53 0.46
CA ARG A 165 9.02 9.80 1.24
C ARG A 165 10.25 9.29 0.49
N ALA A 166 11.12 10.23 0.11
CA ALA A 166 12.38 9.94 -0.54
C ALA A 166 13.52 10.60 0.22
N ARG A 167 14.57 9.86 0.55
CA ARG A 167 15.78 10.36 1.25
C ARG A 167 15.47 11.20 2.50
N GLY A 168 14.47 10.80 3.27
CA GLY A 168 14.05 11.50 4.50
C GLY A 168 13.16 12.74 4.29
N LEU A 169 12.85 13.10 3.04
CA LEU A 169 11.90 14.16 2.72
C LEU A 169 10.52 13.58 2.48
N PHE A 170 9.54 14.09 3.18
CA PHE A 170 8.13 13.74 3.05
C PHE A 170 7.36 14.84 2.31
N ALA A 171 6.54 14.46 1.33
CA ALA A 171 5.70 15.39 0.58
C ALA A 171 4.46 14.69 -0.01
N GLY A 172 3.39 15.46 -0.22
CA GLY A 172 2.33 15.08 -1.16
C GLY A 172 2.88 14.99 -2.58
N VAL A 173 2.50 13.95 -3.31
CA VAL A 173 3.00 13.69 -4.66
C VAL A 173 1.83 13.32 -5.58
N SER A 174 1.86 13.79 -6.83
CA SER A 174 0.93 13.29 -7.84
C SER A 174 1.52 12.03 -8.47
N LEU A 175 0.74 10.96 -8.43
CA LEU A 175 1.06 9.67 -9.05
C LEU A 175 0.07 9.34 -10.18
N GLU A 176 -0.49 10.38 -10.81
CA GLU A 176 -1.35 10.22 -11.97
C GLU A 176 -0.68 9.41 -13.09
N GLY A 177 -1.47 8.57 -13.72
CA GLY A 177 -0.99 7.67 -14.77
C GLY A 177 -0.40 6.36 -14.27
N THR A 178 -0.13 6.22 -12.97
CA THR A 178 0.20 4.93 -12.37
C THR A 178 -1.07 4.13 -12.10
N SER A 179 -0.92 2.83 -11.92
CA SER A 179 -2.04 1.94 -11.62
C SER A 179 -1.80 1.18 -10.33
N LEU A 180 -2.85 1.06 -9.53
CA LEU A 180 -2.91 0.18 -8.37
C LEU A 180 -3.73 -1.06 -8.72
N ARG A 181 -3.29 -2.23 -8.31
CA ARG A 181 -4.05 -3.47 -8.45
C ARG A 181 -3.88 -4.38 -7.24
N PRO A 182 -4.90 -5.20 -6.94
CA PRO A 182 -4.74 -6.31 -6.02
C PRO A 182 -3.59 -7.24 -6.45
N ASP A 183 -2.85 -7.75 -5.48
CA ASP A 183 -1.85 -8.81 -5.63
C ASP A 183 -2.37 -10.04 -4.89
N ASP A 184 -3.41 -10.66 -5.47
CA ASP A 184 -4.12 -11.77 -4.82
C ASP A 184 -3.19 -12.97 -4.61
N GLU A 185 -2.25 -13.24 -5.54
CA GLU A 185 -1.23 -14.28 -5.37
C GLU A 185 -0.38 -14.05 -4.12
N ALA A 186 0.07 -12.80 -3.89
CA ALA A 186 0.81 -12.47 -2.69
C ALA A 186 -0.08 -12.54 -1.43
N SER A 187 -1.36 -12.19 -1.54
CA SER A 187 -2.32 -12.34 -0.44
C SER A 187 -2.55 -13.82 -0.10
N GLU A 188 -2.75 -14.68 -1.09
CA GLU A 188 -2.90 -16.13 -0.89
C GLU A 188 -1.70 -16.75 -0.16
N GLU A 189 -0.49 -16.31 -0.50
CA GLU A 189 0.71 -16.77 0.17
C GLU A 189 0.82 -16.29 1.62
N VAL A 190 0.45 -15.04 1.92
CA VAL A 190 0.44 -14.50 3.29
C VAL A 190 -0.59 -15.22 4.15
N TYR A 191 -1.76 -15.51 3.61
CA TYR A 191 -2.87 -16.13 4.36
C TYR A 191 -2.87 -17.67 4.31
N GLY A 192 -2.03 -18.30 3.47
CA GLY A 192 -1.95 -19.74 3.32
C GLY A 192 -3.23 -20.38 2.74
N ARG A 193 -4.07 -19.59 2.09
CA ARG A 193 -5.36 -20.03 1.49
C ARG A 193 -5.75 -19.13 0.34
N THR A 194 -6.60 -19.63 -0.55
CA THR A 194 -7.15 -18.82 -1.64
C THR A 194 -8.01 -17.69 -1.08
N VAL A 195 -7.60 -16.46 -1.35
CA VAL A 195 -8.27 -15.21 -0.93
C VAL A 195 -8.11 -14.14 -2.00
N THR A 196 -9.06 -13.23 -2.07
CA THR A 196 -8.96 -12.02 -2.88
C THR A 196 -8.91 -10.78 -1.97
N ALA A 197 -8.41 -9.67 -2.48
CA ALA A 197 -8.41 -8.41 -1.72
C ALA A 197 -9.82 -8.05 -1.23
N ARG A 198 -10.85 -8.22 -2.08
CA ARG A 198 -12.25 -8.01 -1.68
C ARG A 198 -12.68 -8.96 -0.56
N GLY A 199 -12.28 -10.23 -0.63
CA GLY A 199 -12.60 -11.22 0.39
C GLY A 199 -11.93 -10.95 1.74
N ILE A 200 -10.73 -10.35 1.73
CA ILE A 200 -10.02 -9.93 2.94
C ILE A 200 -10.70 -8.71 3.57
N VAL A 201 -10.97 -7.68 2.75
CA VAL A 201 -11.47 -6.38 3.23
C VAL A 201 -12.95 -6.44 3.61
N MET A 202 -13.79 -7.05 2.76
CA MET A 202 -15.25 -7.07 2.93
C MET A 202 -15.78 -8.37 3.55
N GLY A 203 -14.91 -9.38 3.65
CA GLY A 203 -15.30 -10.69 4.17
C GLY A 203 -15.35 -10.71 5.70
N PRO A 204 -16.20 -11.56 6.30
CA PRO A 204 -16.27 -11.68 7.74
C PRO A 204 -15.00 -12.36 8.31
N GLY A 205 -14.37 -11.70 9.29
CA GLY A 205 -13.45 -12.36 10.22
C GLY A 205 -12.10 -12.80 9.66
N THR A 206 -11.54 -12.13 8.65
CA THR A 206 -10.14 -12.36 8.28
C THR A 206 -9.24 -11.83 9.39
N SER A 207 -8.47 -12.73 10.02
CA SER A 207 -7.53 -12.34 11.07
C SER A 207 -6.31 -11.63 10.50
N VAL A 208 -5.80 -10.64 11.23
CA VAL A 208 -4.55 -9.95 10.89
C VAL A 208 -3.38 -10.95 11.03
N PRO A 209 -2.58 -11.20 9.99
CA PRO A 209 -1.40 -12.05 10.08
C PRO A 209 -0.34 -11.41 10.97
N GLU A 210 0.57 -12.21 11.53
CA GLU A 210 1.63 -11.72 12.42
C GLU A 210 2.47 -10.61 11.78
N SER A 211 2.86 -10.81 10.52
CA SER A 211 3.62 -9.85 9.73
C SER A 211 2.87 -8.52 9.46
N GLY A 212 1.54 -8.52 9.57
CA GLY A 212 0.69 -7.34 9.36
C GLY A 212 0.36 -6.55 10.64
N ARG A 213 0.63 -7.12 11.81
CA ARG A 213 0.24 -6.51 13.09
C ARG A 213 0.81 -5.12 13.28
N HIS A 214 2.10 -4.95 13.02
CA HIS A 214 2.74 -3.65 13.18
C HIS A 214 2.05 -2.54 12.39
N LEU A 215 1.66 -2.81 11.14
CA LEU A 215 0.94 -1.84 10.31
C LEU A 215 -0.43 -1.48 10.91
N VAL A 216 -1.18 -2.48 11.34
CA VAL A 216 -2.51 -2.28 11.94
C VAL A 216 -2.39 -1.53 13.27
N ASP A 217 -1.45 -1.90 14.14
CA ASP A 217 -1.22 -1.24 15.43
C ASP A 217 -0.84 0.23 15.26
N VAL A 218 -0.01 0.56 14.26
CA VAL A 218 0.34 1.94 13.93
C VAL A 218 -0.88 2.74 13.50
N LEU A 219 -1.74 2.17 12.65
CA LEU A 219 -2.97 2.82 12.22
C LEU A 219 -3.98 2.98 13.36
N GLU A 220 -4.19 1.95 14.17
CA GLU A 220 -5.08 2.02 15.34
C GLU A 220 -4.63 3.06 16.37
N LYS A 221 -3.32 3.14 16.62
CA LYS A 221 -2.76 4.13 17.55
C LYS A 221 -3.00 5.57 17.08
N ASN A 222 -2.86 5.83 15.78
CA ASN A 222 -2.90 7.17 15.21
C ASN A 222 -4.28 7.60 14.70
N ALA A 223 -5.15 6.66 14.33
CA ALA A 223 -6.50 6.91 13.84
C ALA A 223 -7.46 5.78 14.26
N PRO A 224 -7.81 5.68 15.55
CA PRO A 224 -8.64 4.59 16.07
C PRO A 224 -10.09 4.64 15.58
N TYR A 225 -10.58 5.82 15.17
CA TYR A 225 -11.96 6.02 14.75
C TYR A 225 -12.04 6.59 13.35
N ASN A 226 -13.13 6.27 12.61
CA ASN A 226 -13.44 6.91 11.35
C ASN A 226 -14.33 8.15 11.59
N GLU A 227 -13.84 9.32 11.18
CA GLU A 227 -14.54 10.59 11.30
C GLU A 227 -15.23 11.03 9.98
N SER A 228 -15.16 10.22 8.92
CA SER A 228 -15.73 10.56 7.60
C SER A 228 -17.24 10.85 7.67
N GLN A 229 -17.96 10.04 8.43
CA GLN A 229 -19.42 10.12 8.60
C GLN A 229 -19.87 11.41 9.33
N LYS A 230 -19.03 11.98 10.19
CA LYS A 230 -19.36 13.23 10.90
C LYS A 230 -19.35 14.47 10.00
N LYS A 231 -18.60 14.43 8.88
CA LYS A 231 -18.51 15.54 7.93
C LYS A 231 -19.70 15.61 6.97
N GLU A 232 -20.35 14.49 6.65
CA GLU A 232 -21.54 14.45 5.80
C GLU A 232 -22.80 14.97 6.49
N SER A 233 -22.81 15.01 7.83
CA SER A 233 -23.96 15.45 8.63
C SER A 233 -23.97 16.96 8.98
N ARG A 234 -23.03 17.74 8.49
CA ARG A 234 -22.91 19.20 8.68
C ARG A 234 -23.02 19.94 7.36
#